data_94915968293b46b961e3adb83d223466
#
_entry.id   94915968293b46b961e3adb83d223466
#
_cell.length_a   1.000
_cell.length_b   1.000
_cell.length_c   1.000
_cell.angle_alpha   90.00
_cell.angle_beta   90.00
_cell.angle_gamma   90.00
#
_symmetry.space_group_name_H-M   'P 1'
#
loop_
_entity.id
_entity.type
_entity.pdbx_description
1 polymer ?
#
loop_
_entity_poly.entity_id
_entity_poly.type
_entity_poly.pdbx_seq_one_letter_code
_entity_poly.pdbx_strand_id
1 'polypeptide(L)'
;MQQKNYQNDNDSVYRLFYDTIKGGDYRSREANVYRLAEVSNNIIDQCVAQGVPFARDYGGLLDNRSFGGAQVSRTFYARGQTGQQLLIGAYAAMNRQVAKGTVKSYPRHEMLDLVLVNGEAKGIIARNIITGEIERFGAHAVVIASGGYGNVYFLSTNAMNSNGSSAWQCYKKGAFFANPCFAQIHPTCIPVHGSQQSKLTLMSESLRNDGRIWVPKKKEDVEKIRKKTDKTF
;
A
#
# COMPACT_ATOMS: atom_id res chain seq x y z
N MET A 1 6.16 -6.20 -27.33
CA MET A 1 5.79 -6.85 -26.05
C MET A 1 4.28 -6.99 -26.02
N GLN A 2 3.77 -8.22 -26.04
CA GLN A 2 2.34 -8.43 -25.82
C GLN A 2 2.05 -8.12 -24.38
N GLN A 3 1.23 -7.11 -24.15
CA GLN A 3 0.70 -6.82 -22.83
C GLN A 3 -0.15 -8.01 -22.35
N LYS A 4 -0.15 -8.23 -21.04
CA LYS A 4 -1.02 -9.23 -20.39
C LYS A 4 -2.48 -8.78 -20.40
N ASN A 5 -3.00 -8.47 -21.57
CA ASN A 5 -4.38 -8.07 -21.81
C ASN A 5 -5.14 -9.28 -22.36
N TYR A 6 -5.43 -10.22 -21.47
CA TYR A 6 -6.08 -11.49 -21.84
C TYR A 6 -7.56 -11.34 -22.21
N GLN A 7 -8.19 -10.23 -21.81
CA GLN A 7 -9.60 -9.98 -22.03
C GLN A 7 -9.88 -9.06 -23.24
N ASN A 8 -8.84 -8.70 -23.98
CA ASN A 8 -8.95 -7.88 -25.19
C ASN A 8 -9.59 -6.49 -24.99
N ASP A 9 -9.45 -5.91 -23.80
CA ASP A 9 -10.04 -4.61 -23.41
C ASP A 9 -9.33 -3.40 -24.05
N ASN A 10 -8.45 -3.62 -25.02
CA ASN A 10 -7.63 -2.60 -25.67
C ASN A 10 -6.79 -1.76 -24.68
N ASP A 11 -6.28 -2.38 -23.62
CA ASP A 11 -5.37 -1.71 -22.70
C ASP A 11 -3.97 -1.55 -23.33
N SER A 12 -3.26 -0.51 -22.92
CA SER A 12 -1.91 -0.21 -23.41
C SER A 12 -1.08 0.50 -22.35
N VAL A 13 0.26 0.46 -22.50
CA VAL A 13 1.18 1.27 -21.69
C VAL A 13 0.76 2.73 -21.69
N TYR A 14 0.44 3.25 -22.90
CA TYR A 14 -0.01 4.63 -23.04
C TYR A 14 -1.34 4.89 -22.33
N ARG A 15 -2.29 3.94 -22.38
CA ARG A 15 -3.57 4.09 -21.69
C ARG A 15 -3.40 4.07 -20.17
N LEU A 16 -2.59 3.16 -19.63
CA LEU A 16 -2.26 3.15 -18.19
C LEU A 16 -1.57 4.45 -17.76
N PHE A 17 -0.63 4.92 -18.57
CA PHE A 17 0.05 6.22 -18.36
C PHE A 17 -0.97 7.37 -18.34
N TYR A 18 -1.81 7.48 -19.36
CA TYR A 18 -2.81 8.53 -19.46
C TYR A 18 -3.81 8.51 -18.29
N ASP A 19 -4.36 7.35 -17.98
CA ASP A 19 -5.31 7.19 -16.86
C ASP A 19 -4.68 7.59 -15.52
N THR A 20 -3.41 7.25 -15.31
CA THR A 20 -2.68 7.59 -14.08
C THR A 20 -2.40 9.10 -13.99
N ILE A 21 -1.98 9.74 -15.06
CA ILE A 21 -1.76 11.19 -15.10
C ILE A 21 -3.08 11.94 -14.88
N LYS A 22 -4.15 11.53 -15.57
CA LYS A 22 -5.47 12.14 -15.43
C LYS A 22 -6.06 11.93 -14.03
N GLY A 23 -5.94 10.71 -13.48
CA GLY A 23 -6.39 10.40 -12.13
C GLY A 23 -5.62 11.16 -11.04
N GLY A 24 -4.37 11.51 -11.30
CA GLY A 24 -3.54 12.36 -10.44
C GLY A 24 -3.69 13.87 -10.70
N ASP A 25 -4.74 14.29 -11.41
CA ASP A 25 -5.04 15.69 -11.73
C ASP A 25 -3.87 16.41 -12.42
N TYR A 26 -3.16 15.70 -13.30
CA TYR A 26 -2.00 16.18 -14.08
C TYR A 26 -0.84 16.73 -13.24
N ARG A 27 -0.69 16.26 -12.00
CA ARG A 27 0.33 16.74 -11.07
C ARG A 27 1.55 15.82 -10.94
N SER A 28 1.47 14.63 -11.50
CA SER A 28 2.57 13.66 -11.46
C SER A 28 3.64 14.00 -12.49
N ARG A 29 4.88 13.60 -12.18
CA ARG A 29 5.98 13.70 -13.16
C ARG A 29 5.78 12.63 -14.24
N GLU A 30 5.50 13.06 -15.46
CA GLU A 30 5.11 12.19 -16.58
C GLU A 30 6.13 11.08 -16.87
N ALA A 31 7.42 11.41 -16.89
CA ALA A 31 8.47 10.43 -17.14
C ALA A 31 8.46 9.26 -16.13
N ASN A 32 8.18 9.54 -14.84
CA ASN A 32 8.10 8.52 -13.82
C ASN A 32 6.87 7.64 -14.00
N VAL A 33 5.72 8.24 -14.33
CA VAL A 33 4.46 7.52 -14.56
C VAL A 33 4.56 6.67 -15.83
N TYR A 34 5.16 7.18 -16.91
CA TYR A 34 5.38 6.41 -18.13
C TYR A 34 6.26 5.19 -17.85
N ARG A 35 7.38 5.39 -17.11
CA ARG A 35 8.26 4.28 -16.73
C ARG A 35 7.54 3.24 -15.86
N LEU A 36 6.69 3.67 -14.93
CA LEU A 36 5.87 2.76 -14.15
C LEU A 36 4.95 1.90 -15.04
N ALA A 37 4.29 2.54 -16.01
CA ALA A 37 3.43 1.84 -16.96
C ALA A 37 4.21 0.82 -17.82
N GLU A 38 5.42 1.17 -18.27
CA GLU A 38 6.29 0.26 -19.05
C GLU A 38 6.67 -0.99 -18.23
N VAL A 39 7.04 -0.84 -16.95
CA VAL A 39 7.54 -1.95 -16.13
C VAL A 39 6.43 -2.73 -15.42
N SER A 40 5.18 -2.29 -15.50
CA SER A 40 4.06 -2.85 -14.72
C SER A 40 3.90 -4.36 -14.89
N ASN A 41 4.02 -4.88 -16.11
CA ASN A 41 3.95 -6.32 -16.37
C ASN A 41 5.10 -7.09 -15.76
N ASN A 42 6.32 -6.54 -15.82
CA ASN A 42 7.51 -7.17 -15.21
C ASN A 42 7.37 -7.25 -13.69
N ILE A 43 6.76 -6.24 -13.06
CA ILE A 43 6.49 -6.23 -11.61
C ILE A 43 5.54 -7.39 -11.25
N ILE A 44 4.47 -7.59 -12.03
CA ILE A 44 3.55 -8.71 -11.79
C ILE A 44 4.27 -10.06 -11.96
N ASP A 45 5.11 -10.22 -12.98
CA ASP A 45 5.90 -11.44 -13.18
C ASP A 45 6.85 -11.71 -12.00
N GLN A 46 7.49 -10.67 -11.49
CA GLN A 46 8.33 -10.79 -10.29
C GLN A 46 7.52 -11.22 -9.06
N CYS A 47 6.32 -10.65 -8.87
CA CYS A 47 5.44 -11.06 -7.78
C CYS A 47 5.02 -12.53 -7.90
N VAL A 48 4.69 -13.00 -9.11
CA VAL A 48 4.40 -14.43 -9.38
C VAL A 48 5.61 -15.30 -9.05
N ALA A 49 6.80 -14.90 -9.48
CA ALA A 49 8.04 -15.62 -9.20
C ALA A 49 8.39 -15.64 -7.69
N GLN A 50 7.93 -14.66 -6.94
CA GLN A 50 8.06 -14.62 -5.47
C GLN A 50 7.03 -15.51 -4.75
N GLY A 51 6.08 -16.10 -5.49
CA GLY A 51 5.07 -16.99 -4.95
C GLY A 51 3.73 -16.33 -4.59
N VAL A 52 3.46 -15.14 -5.10
CA VAL A 52 2.15 -14.49 -4.88
C VAL A 52 1.05 -15.24 -5.64
N PRO A 53 0.02 -15.77 -4.97
CA PRO A 53 -1.01 -16.60 -5.56
C PRO A 53 -2.13 -15.76 -6.18
N PHE A 54 -1.83 -15.04 -7.25
CA PHE A 54 -2.86 -14.34 -8.00
C PHE A 54 -3.92 -15.29 -8.53
N ALA A 55 -5.17 -14.81 -8.62
CA ALA A 55 -6.25 -15.56 -9.25
C ALA A 55 -5.90 -15.89 -10.70
N ARG A 56 -6.39 -17.05 -11.14
CA ARG A 56 -6.20 -17.54 -12.50
C ARG A 56 -7.54 -17.92 -13.11
N ASP A 57 -7.65 -17.77 -14.41
CA ASP A 57 -8.77 -18.28 -15.20
C ASP A 57 -8.66 -19.79 -15.39
N TYR A 58 -9.65 -20.38 -16.05
CA TYR A 58 -9.67 -21.83 -16.35
C TYR A 58 -8.56 -22.27 -17.31
N GLY A 59 -8.00 -21.36 -18.09
CA GLY A 59 -6.83 -21.61 -18.96
C GLY A 59 -5.49 -21.52 -18.24
N GLY A 60 -5.49 -21.17 -16.94
CA GLY A 60 -4.28 -21.02 -16.13
C GLY A 60 -3.59 -19.66 -16.28
N LEU A 61 -4.15 -18.74 -17.05
CA LEU A 61 -3.66 -17.37 -17.16
C LEU A 61 -4.05 -16.54 -15.93
N LEU A 62 -3.30 -15.48 -15.66
CA LEU A 62 -3.62 -14.57 -14.56
C LEU A 62 -4.93 -13.84 -14.85
N ASP A 63 -5.87 -13.93 -13.94
CA ASP A 63 -7.17 -13.26 -14.06
C ASP A 63 -7.08 -11.79 -13.71
N ASN A 64 -7.83 -10.96 -14.43
CA ASN A 64 -7.90 -9.52 -14.27
C ASN A 64 -9.33 -9.10 -13.99
N ARG A 65 -9.47 -8.04 -13.22
CA ARG A 65 -10.77 -7.39 -12.99
C ARG A 65 -10.67 -5.88 -13.14
N SER A 66 -11.79 -5.25 -13.41
CA SER A 66 -11.88 -3.80 -13.26
C SER A 66 -11.98 -3.43 -11.78
N PHE A 67 -11.40 -2.29 -11.40
CA PHE A 67 -11.37 -1.84 -10.02
C PHE A 67 -11.24 -0.33 -9.93
N GLY A 68 -11.97 0.29 -8.97
CA GLY A 68 -11.74 1.68 -8.57
C GLY A 68 -11.89 2.72 -9.68
N GLY A 69 -12.85 2.57 -10.60
CA GLY A 69 -13.07 3.51 -11.71
C GLY A 69 -12.20 3.27 -12.94
N ALA A 70 -11.34 2.24 -12.94
CA ALA A 70 -10.66 1.79 -14.15
C ALA A 70 -11.68 1.25 -15.16
N GLN A 71 -11.62 1.77 -16.38
CA GLN A 71 -12.54 1.39 -17.46
C GLN A 71 -12.18 0.06 -18.15
N VAL A 72 -11.03 -0.50 -17.79
CA VAL A 72 -10.49 -1.75 -18.32
C VAL A 72 -10.12 -2.69 -17.20
N SER A 73 -10.18 -4.00 -17.45
CA SER A 73 -9.77 -5.04 -16.53
C SER A 73 -8.24 -5.15 -16.53
N ARG A 74 -7.56 -4.45 -15.63
CA ARG A 74 -6.09 -4.46 -15.51
C ARG A 74 -5.58 -4.82 -14.11
N THR A 75 -6.49 -5.05 -13.16
CA THR A 75 -6.13 -5.30 -11.78
C THR A 75 -6.00 -6.79 -11.53
N PHE A 76 -4.78 -7.24 -11.21
CA PHE A 76 -4.52 -8.59 -10.72
C PHE A 76 -4.87 -8.67 -9.23
N TYR A 77 -5.42 -9.79 -8.79
CA TYR A 77 -5.95 -9.92 -7.45
C TYR A 77 -5.77 -11.32 -6.86
N ALA A 78 -5.79 -11.41 -5.54
CA ALA A 78 -5.74 -12.65 -4.76
C ALA A 78 -6.96 -12.71 -3.81
N ARG A 79 -8.16 -12.58 -4.36
CA ARG A 79 -9.48 -12.75 -3.71
C ARG A 79 -9.54 -12.22 -2.28
N GLY A 80 -9.53 -10.90 -2.11
CA GLY A 80 -9.63 -10.21 -0.82
C GLY A 80 -8.34 -10.16 0.00
N GLN A 81 -7.26 -10.82 -0.43
CA GLN A 81 -5.99 -10.89 0.29
C GLN A 81 -4.80 -10.33 -0.51
N THR A 82 -5.05 -9.58 -1.57
CA THR A 82 -4.00 -9.15 -2.51
C THR A 82 -2.84 -8.44 -1.81
N GLY A 83 -3.12 -7.46 -0.96
CA GLY A 83 -2.08 -6.74 -0.22
C GLY A 83 -1.30 -7.64 0.73
N GLN A 84 -1.98 -8.53 1.46
CA GLN A 84 -1.35 -9.49 2.36
C GLN A 84 -0.44 -10.45 1.60
N GLN A 85 -0.87 -10.98 0.48
CA GLN A 85 -0.10 -11.94 -0.32
C GLN A 85 1.11 -11.27 -0.99
N LEU A 86 0.99 -10.04 -1.44
CA LEU A 86 2.13 -9.24 -1.93
C LEU A 86 3.17 -9.03 -0.83
N LEU A 87 2.72 -8.68 0.39
CA LEU A 87 3.62 -8.51 1.53
C LEU A 87 4.34 -9.82 1.90
N ILE A 88 3.60 -10.93 1.99
CA ILE A 88 4.19 -12.25 2.31
C ILE A 88 5.18 -12.68 1.23
N GLY A 89 4.87 -12.48 -0.05
CA GLY A 89 5.78 -12.80 -1.15
C GLY A 89 7.08 -12.00 -1.08
N ALA A 90 7.00 -10.69 -0.87
CA ALA A 90 8.16 -9.83 -0.70
C ALA A 90 8.98 -10.20 0.56
N TYR A 91 8.31 -10.47 1.68
CA TYR A 91 8.94 -10.89 2.93
C TYR A 91 9.67 -12.23 2.79
N ALA A 92 9.06 -13.22 2.12
CA ALA A 92 9.68 -14.50 1.84
C ALA A 92 10.92 -14.33 0.94
N ALA A 93 10.86 -13.46 -0.06
CA ALA A 93 12.00 -13.16 -0.92
C ALA A 93 13.15 -12.49 -0.12
N MET A 94 12.84 -11.55 0.75
CA MET A 94 13.81 -10.93 1.66
C MET A 94 14.45 -11.97 2.60
N ASN A 95 13.63 -12.82 3.23
CA ASN A 95 14.15 -13.83 4.15
C ASN A 95 15.10 -14.84 3.49
N ARG A 96 14.92 -15.15 2.21
CA ARG A 96 15.90 -15.93 1.45
C ARG A 96 17.27 -15.24 1.38
N GLN A 97 17.32 -13.92 1.32
CA GLN A 97 18.56 -13.15 1.33
C GLN A 97 19.13 -13.03 2.74
N VAL A 98 18.29 -12.94 3.76
CA VAL A 98 18.72 -13.00 5.16
C VAL A 98 19.40 -14.35 5.45
N ALA A 99 18.79 -15.46 5.02
CA ALA A 99 19.36 -16.79 5.17
C ALA A 99 20.71 -16.97 4.44
N LYS A 100 20.93 -16.28 3.32
CA LYS A 100 22.22 -16.24 2.61
C LYS A 100 23.26 -15.32 3.25
N GLY A 101 22.88 -14.53 4.25
CA GLY A 101 23.76 -13.54 4.89
C GLY A 101 23.99 -12.27 4.08
N THR A 102 23.33 -12.08 2.93
CA THR A 102 23.43 -10.87 2.09
C THR A 102 22.59 -9.70 2.63
N VAL A 103 21.60 -9.99 3.46
CA VAL A 103 20.75 -9.01 4.15
C VAL A 103 20.80 -9.27 5.65
N LYS A 104 20.97 -8.21 6.44
CA LYS A 104 20.76 -8.24 7.89
C LYS A 104 19.43 -7.52 8.19
N SER A 105 18.56 -8.17 8.95
CA SER A 105 17.29 -7.60 9.38
C SER A 105 17.37 -7.18 10.85
N TYR A 106 16.87 -6.00 11.14
CA TYR A 106 16.84 -5.42 12.49
C TYR A 106 15.37 -5.10 12.87
N PRO A 107 14.56 -6.13 13.19
CA PRO A 107 13.18 -5.90 13.62
C PRO A 107 13.16 -5.16 14.95
N ARG A 108 12.06 -4.43 15.21
CA ARG A 108 11.88 -3.62 16.44
C ARG A 108 12.98 -2.57 16.67
N HIS A 109 13.46 -1.98 15.58
CA HIS A 109 14.31 -0.81 15.62
C HIS A 109 13.56 0.40 15.06
N GLU A 110 13.70 1.51 15.75
CA GLU A 110 13.13 2.81 15.35
C GLU A 110 14.25 3.72 14.86
N MET A 111 14.12 4.23 13.63
CA MET A 111 15.03 5.23 13.12
C MET A 111 14.82 6.56 13.87
N LEU A 112 15.86 7.03 14.51
CA LEU A 112 15.86 8.31 15.26
C LEU A 112 16.39 9.46 14.43
N ASP A 113 17.41 9.22 13.59
CA ASP A 113 18.04 10.28 12.82
C ASP A 113 18.75 9.76 11.58
N LEU A 114 18.92 10.65 10.59
CA LEU A 114 19.75 10.45 9.40
C LEU A 114 21.15 11.01 9.65
N VAL A 115 22.18 10.25 9.35
CA VAL A 115 23.57 10.70 9.46
C VAL A 115 24.01 11.29 8.13
N LEU A 116 24.41 12.57 8.17
CA LEU A 116 25.05 13.25 7.05
C LEU A 116 26.54 13.47 7.33
N VAL A 117 27.38 13.18 6.33
CA VAL A 117 28.82 13.50 6.34
C VAL A 117 29.10 14.24 5.03
N ASN A 118 29.59 15.45 5.15
CA ASN A 118 29.85 16.34 4.00
C ASN A 118 28.63 16.50 3.06
N GLY A 119 27.42 16.56 3.62
CA GLY A 119 26.17 16.68 2.85
C GLY A 119 25.63 15.37 2.24
N GLU A 120 26.32 14.26 2.41
CA GLU A 120 25.90 12.95 1.89
C GLU A 120 25.29 12.08 3.01
N ALA A 121 24.20 11.35 2.70
CA ALA A 121 23.59 10.39 3.59
C ALA A 121 24.50 9.15 3.74
N LYS A 122 25.08 8.97 4.91
CA LYS A 122 26.07 7.91 5.20
C LYS A 122 25.60 6.89 6.25
N GLY A 123 24.37 6.97 6.70
CA GLY A 123 23.83 6.02 7.66
C GLY A 123 22.66 6.55 8.45
N ILE A 124 22.27 5.80 9.47
CA ILE A 124 21.19 6.16 10.39
C ILE A 124 21.60 5.92 11.83
N ILE A 125 20.94 6.62 12.73
CA ILE A 125 20.88 6.31 14.16
C ILE A 125 19.55 5.63 14.42
N ALA A 126 19.56 4.48 15.08
CA ALA A 126 18.35 3.77 15.44
C ALA A 126 18.36 3.41 16.94
N ARG A 127 17.18 3.22 17.49
CA ARG A 127 16.96 2.71 18.84
C ARG A 127 16.39 1.29 18.76
N ASN A 128 17.01 0.38 19.46
CA ASN A 128 16.42 -0.91 19.75
C ASN A 128 15.26 -0.71 20.73
N ILE A 129 14.03 -0.99 20.30
CA ILE A 129 12.82 -0.73 21.12
C ILE A 129 12.75 -1.67 22.32
N ILE A 130 13.42 -2.84 22.27
CA ILE A 130 13.39 -3.83 23.34
C ILE A 130 14.37 -3.44 24.45
N THR A 131 15.63 -3.11 24.08
CA THR A 131 16.70 -2.84 25.04
C THR A 131 16.83 -1.35 25.38
N GLY A 132 16.32 -0.47 24.54
CA GLY A 132 16.50 0.99 24.64
C GLY A 132 17.86 1.48 24.12
N GLU A 133 18.74 0.59 23.69
CA GLU A 133 20.08 0.95 23.21
C GLU A 133 20.03 1.76 21.91
N ILE A 134 20.96 2.69 21.79
CA ILE A 134 21.14 3.51 20.59
C ILE A 134 22.24 2.93 19.73
N GLU A 135 21.90 2.59 18.51
CA GLU A 135 22.81 1.94 17.56
C GLU A 135 23.09 2.83 16.35
N ARG A 136 24.26 2.64 15.74
CA ARG A 136 24.71 3.36 14.55
C ARG A 136 24.85 2.40 13.39
N PHE A 137 24.23 2.73 12.26
CA PHE A 137 24.31 1.94 11.04
C PHE A 137 24.95 2.80 9.94
N GLY A 138 26.19 2.48 9.56
CA GLY A 138 26.88 3.11 8.44
C GLY A 138 26.48 2.45 7.12
N ALA A 139 26.31 3.25 6.06
CA ALA A 139 25.95 2.76 4.73
C ALA A 139 26.42 3.71 3.63
N HIS A 140 26.62 3.18 2.43
CA HIS A 140 26.91 3.98 1.23
C HIS A 140 25.67 4.70 0.69
N ALA A 141 24.47 4.19 0.95
CA ALA A 141 23.20 4.79 0.62
C ALA A 141 22.15 4.46 1.67
N VAL A 142 21.19 5.35 1.83
CA VAL A 142 20.05 5.18 2.76
C VAL A 142 18.76 5.28 1.97
N VAL A 143 17.92 4.26 2.06
CA VAL A 143 16.60 4.22 1.42
C VAL A 143 15.53 4.29 2.51
N ILE A 144 14.66 5.30 2.45
CA ILE A 144 13.51 5.43 3.33
C ILE A 144 12.30 4.82 2.63
N ALA A 145 11.82 3.70 3.16
CA ALA A 145 10.66 2.96 2.65
C ALA A 145 9.64 2.70 3.77
N SER A 146 9.43 3.70 4.64
CA SER A 146 8.60 3.61 5.84
C SER A 146 7.09 3.66 5.59
N GLY A 147 6.67 3.69 4.32
CA GLY A 147 5.26 3.78 3.95
C GLY A 147 4.68 5.18 4.17
N GLY A 148 3.37 5.23 4.32
CA GLY A 148 2.63 6.47 4.50
C GLY A 148 2.70 7.05 5.93
N TYR A 149 2.03 8.17 6.11
CA TYR A 149 1.98 8.91 7.39
C TYR A 149 0.53 9.15 7.87
N GLY A 150 -0.39 8.22 7.57
CA GLY A 150 -1.81 8.37 7.92
C GLY A 150 -2.06 8.59 9.41
N ASN A 151 -1.17 8.10 10.29
CA ASN A 151 -1.32 8.26 11.74
C ASN A 151 -0.87 9.64 12.29
N VAL A 152 -0.52 10.58 11.44
CA VAL A 152 -0.46 12.00 11.85
C VAL A 152 -1.86 12.61 11.97
N TYR A 153 -2.87 11.97 11.40
CA TYR A 153 -4.28 12.35 11.51
C TYR A 153 -4.95 11.57 12.65
N PHE A 154 -6.02 12.14 13.20
CA PHE A 154 -6.74 11.58 14.35
C PHE A 154 -7.29 10.17 14.09
N LEU A 155 -7.88 9.94 12.90
CA LEU A 155 -8.38 8.62 12.49
C LEU A 155 -7.67 8.17 11.23
N SER A 156 -7.19 6.93 11.23
CA SER A 156 -6.45 6.36 10.10
C SER A 156 -6.80 4.89 9.91
N THR A 157 -6.75 4.44 8.65
CA THR A 157 -6.80 3.02 8.28
C THR A 157 -5.39 2.41 8.19
N ASN A 158 -4.33 3.22 8.28
CA ASN A 158 -2.95 2.76 8.20
C ASN A 158 -2.51 2.03 9.47
N ALA A 159 -1.46 1.23 9.36
CA ALA A 159 -0.80 0.64 10.52
C ALA A 159 -0.26 1.73 11.46
N MET A 160 -0.23 1.45 12.77
CA MET A 160 0.13 2.45 13.79
C MET A 160 1.53 3.05 13.63
N ASN A 161 2.45 2.32 13.00
CA ASN A 161 3.80 2.80 12.70
C ASN A 161 3.87 3.74 11.48
N SER A 162 2.77 3.96 10.75
CA SER A 162 2.71 4.90 9.62
C SER A 162 2.54 6.34 10.13
N ASN A 163 3.54 6.84 10.84
CA ASN A 163 3.52 8.12 11.55
C ASN A 163 4.42 9.20 10.93
N GLY A 164 5.17 8.87 9.88
CA GLY A 164 6.03 9.81 9.16
C GLY A 164 7.32 10.20 9.86
N SER A 165 7.67 9.60 11.02
CA SER A 165 8.83 10.00 11.82
C SER A 165 10.15 9.98 11.04
N SER A 166 10.45 8.90 10.32
CA SER A 166 11.68 8.78 9.53
C SER A 166 11.74 9.77 8.36
N ALA A 167 10.63 9.96 7.65
CA ALA A 167 10.54 10.95 6.58
C ALA A 167 10.75 12.37 7.11
N TRP A 168 10.19 12.68 8.28
CA TRP A 168 10.38 13.95 8.95
C TRP A 168 11.84 14.22 9.35
N GLN A 169 12.56 13.20 9.86
CA GLN A 169 13.99 13.35 10.18
C GLN A 169 14.82 13.67 8.93
N CYS A 170 14.51 13.01 7.80
CA CYS A 170 15.18 13.29 6.54
C CYS A 170 14.86 14.70 6.03
N TYR A 171 13.60 15.13 6.12
CA TYR A 171 13.17 16.48 5.74
C TYR A 171 13.90 17.57 6.55
N LYS A 172 14.02 17.43 7.86
CA LYS A 172 14.78 18.35 8.71
C LYS A 172 16.27 18.46 8.32
N LYS A 173 16.80 17.45 7.67
CA LYS A 173 18.19 17.38 7.19
C LYS A 173 18.34 17.85 5.73
N GLY A 174 17.26 18.40 5.14
CA GLY A 174 17.30 19.00 3.81
C GLY A 174 16.78 18.11 2.68
N ALA A 175 16.26 16.93 2.96
CA ALA A 175 15.60 16.14 1.94
C ALA A 175 14.31 16.81 1.47
N PHE A 176 14.05 16.78 0.15
CA PHE A 176 12.81 17.28 -0.40
C PHE A 176 11.64 16.34 -0.08
N PHE A 177 10.49 16.92 0.21
CA PHE A 177 9.25 16.20 0.42
C PHE A 177 8.27 16.55 -0.71
N ALA A 178 7.98 15.56 -1.57
CA ALA A 178 7.13 15.79 -2.74
C ALA A 178 5.64 15.65 -2.37
N ASN A 179 4.81 16.57 -2.89
CA ASN A 179 3.36 16.52 -2.81
C ASN A 179 2.78 16.28 -1.39
N PRO A 180 3.20 17.00 -0.35
CA PRO A 180 2.77 16.75 1.03
C PRO A 180 1.28 17.04 1.28
N CYS A 181 0.64 17.77 0.38
CA CYS A 181 -0.79 18.11 0.47
C CYS A 181 -1.71 16.97 0.01
N PHE A 182 -1.19 15.93 -0.62
CA PHE A 182 -2.02 14.80 -1.07
C PHE A 182 -2.12 13.76 0.03
N ALA A 183 -3.34 13.61 0.57
CA ALA A 183 -3.71 12.54 1.48
C ALA A 183 -4.79 11.68 0.83
N GLN A 184 -4.63 10.35 0.90
CA GLN A 184 -5.66 9.43 0.46
C GLN A 184 -6.60 9.13 1.61
N ILE A 185 -7.90 9.29 1.37
CA ILE A 185 -8.97 8.94 2.31
C ILE A 185 -9.67 7.68 1.80
N HIS A 186 -9.86 6.70 2.70
CA HIS A 186 -10.66 5.51 2.43
C HIS A 186 -12.03 5.65 3.09
N PRO A 187 -13.08 6.08 2.37
CA PRO A 187 -14.39 6.31 2.95
C PRO A 187 -15.12 5.01 3.31
N THR A 188 -14.74 3.88 2.70
CA THR A 188 -15.32 2.56 2.97
C THR A 188 -14.53 1.89 4.07
N CYS A 189 -14.84 2.22 5.32
CA CYS A 189 -14.19 1.64 6.50
C CYS A 189 -15.17 1.45 7.65
N ILE A 190 -14.82 0.53 8.57
CA ILE A 190 -15.57 0.29 9.80
C ILE A 190 -15.02 1.24 10.88
N PRO A 191 -15.89 2.00 11.55
CA PRO A 191 -15.49 2.86 12.67
C PRO A 191 -14.83 2.08 13.80
N VAL A 192 -14.08 2.78 14.63
CA VAL A 192 -13.52 2.20 15.86
C VAL A 192 -14.64 1.88 16.84
N HIS A 193 -14.65 0.63 17.32
CA HIS A 193 -15.57 0.13 18.33
C HIS A 193 -14.79 -0.41 19.53
N GLY A 194 -15.09 0.13 20.72
CA GLY A 194 -14.47 -0.32 21.97
C GLY A 194 -12.99 -0.01 22.09
N SER A 195 -12.38 -0.49 23.19
CA SER A 195 -11.00 -0.19 23.56
C SER A 195 -9.95 -1.05 22.84
N GLN A 196 -10.36 -2.14 22.22
CA GLN A 196 -9.42 -3.08 21.58
C GLN A 196 -9.07 -2.73 20.13
N GLN A 197 -9.86 -1.86 19.50
CA GLN A 197 -9.63 -1.41 18.14
C GLN A 197 -8.91 -0.07 18.14
N SER A 198 -7.67 -0.03 17.69
CA SER A 198 -6.81 1.17 17.72
C SER A 198 -6.88 2.03 16.46
N LYS A 199 -7.53 1.55 15.41
CA LYS A 199 -7.65 2.25 14.12
C LYS A 199 -8.92 1.88 13.39
N LEU A 200 -9.27 2.67 12.35
CA LEU A 200 -10.33 2.31 11.41
C LEU A 200 -9.96 1.01 10.66
N THR A 201 -10.92 0.13 10.47
CA THR A 201 -10.73 -1.07 9.66
C THR A 201 -11.17 -0.81 8.22
N LEU A 202 -10.23 -0.88 7.29
CA LEU A 202 -10.52 -0.73 5.87
C LEU A 202 -11.36 -1.90 5.37
N MET A 203 -12.45 -1.59 4.69
CA MET A 203 -13.23 -2.56 3.92
C MET A 203 -12.78 -2.56 2.47
N SER A 204 -12.92 -3.70 1.80
CA SER A 204 -12.57 -3.79 0.38
C SER A 204 -13.43 -2.85 -0.47
N GLU A 205 -12.80 -2.09 -1.36
CA GLU A 205 -13.52 -1.25 -2.32
C GLU A 205 -14.32 -2.06 -3.34
N SER A 206 -14.04 -3.34 -3.52
CA SER A 206 -14.83 -4.23 -4.36
C SER A 206 -16.30 -4.31 -3.91
N LEU A 207 -16.61 -4.02 -2.65
CA LEU A 207 -17.98 -3.88 -2.17
C LEU A 207 -18.79 -2.83 -2.95
N ARG A 208 -18.14 -1.80 -3.49
CA ARG A 208 -18.82 -0.77 -4.30
C ARG A 208 -19.11 -1.25 -5.73
N ASN A 209 -18.32 -2.18 -6.23
CA ASN A 209 -18.54 -2.78 -7.55
C ASN A 209 -19.52 -3.95 -7.51
N ASP A 210 -19.40 -4.81 -6.50
CA ASP A 210 -20.06 -6.11 -6.41
C ASP A 210 -21.26 -6.08 -5.44
N GLY A 211 -21.44 -4.99 -4.70
CA GLY A 211 -22.48 -4.84 -3.68
C GLY A 211 -23.22 -3.51 -3.76
N ARG A 212 -24.09 -3.31 -2.78
CA ARG A 212 -24.79 -2.04 -2.58
C ARG A 212 -24.54 -1.54 -1.18
N ILE A 213 -24.09 -0.28 -1.06
CA ILE A 213 -23.94 0.40 0.21
C ILE A 213 -25.13 1.31 0.41
N TRP A 214 -25.79 1.18 1.55
CA TRP A 214 -26.96 1.99 1.88
C TRP A 214 -26.91 2.45 3.34
N VAL A 215 -27.58 3.54 3.63
CA VAL A 215 -27.77 4.04 4.98
C VAL A 215 -29.26 4.36 5.21
N PRO A 216 -29.77 4.19 6.44
CA PRO A 216 -31.13 4.62 6.78
C PRO A 216 -31.32 6.12 6.54
N LYS A 217 -32.47 6.54 6.02
CA LYS A 217 -32.78 7.96 5.84
C LYS A 217 -33.01 8.70 7.15
N LYS A 218 -33.55 8.00 8.16
CA LYS A 218 -33.86 8.55 9.47
C LYS A 218 -33.32 7.64 10.57
N LYS A 219 -33.02 8.22 11.73
CA LYS A 219 -32.53 7.50 12.90
C LYS A 219 -33.50 6.43 13.38
N GLU A 220 -34.79 6.70 13.31
CA GLU A 220 -35.86 5.78 13.73
C GLU A 220 -35.95 4.51 12.83
N ASP A 221 -35.48 4.60 11.60
CA ASP A 221 -35.45 3.45 10.68
C ASP A 221 -34.38 2.43 11.07
N VAL A 222 -33.35 2.84 11.82
CA VAL A 222 -32.30 1.94 12.35
C VAL A 222 -32.93 0.92 13.31
N GLU A 223 -33.81 1.35 14.20
CA GLU A 223 -34.46 0.45 15.16
C GLU A 223 -35.40 -0.55 14.49
N LYS A 224 -36.10 -0.14 13.42
CA LYS A 224 -36.95 -1.04 12.64
C LYS A 224 -36.15 -2.11 11.93
N ILE A 225 -34.96 -1.77 11.45
CA ILE A 225 -34.05 -2.71 10.77
C ILE A 225 -33.47 -3.70 11.79
N ARG A 226 -32.99 -3.21 12.94
CA ARG A 226 -32.50 -4.07 14.05
C ARG A 226 -33.55 -5.09 14.46
N LYS A 227 -34.78 -4.68 14.70
CA LYS A 227 -35.89 -5.59 15.06
C LYS A 227 -36.22 -6.62 13.97
N LYS A 228 -35.90 -6.35 12.70
CA LYS A 228 -36.08 -7.33 11.62
C LYS A 228 -34.91 -8.32 11.53
N THR A 229 -33.69 -7.87 11.81
CA THR A 229 -32.47 -8.70 11.74
C THR A 229 -32.36 -9.65 12.94
N ASP A 230 -32.77 -9.21 14.14
CA ASP A 230 -32.79 -10.05 15.36
C ASP A 230 -33.83 -11.17 15.32
N LYS A 231 -34.72 -11.20 14.30
CA LYS A 231 -35.70 -12.28 14.10
C LYS A 231 -35.24 -13.36 13.10
N THR A 232 -34.02 -13.23 12.54
CA THR A 232 -33.53 -14.09 11.46
C THR A 232 -32.28 -14.89 11.85
N PHE A 233 -31.91 -14.91 13.13
CA PHE A 233 -30.86 -15.77 13.69
C PHE A 233 -31.42 -16.63 14.82
#